data_4ec221a91e7e1f053c3637f8fa6c29a5
#
_entry.id   4ec221a91e7e1f053c3637f8fa6c29a5
#
_cell.length_a   1.000
_cell.length_b   1.000
_cell.length_c   1.000
_cell.angle_alpha   90.00
_cell.angle_beta   90.00
_cell.angle_gamma   90.00
#
_symmetry.space_group_name_H-M   'P 1'
#
loop_
_entity.id
_entity.type
_entity.pdbx_description
1 polymer ?
#
loop_
_entity_poly.entity_id
_entity_poly.type
_entity_poly.pdbx_seq_one_letter_code
_entity_poly.pdbx_strand_id
1 'polypeptide(L)'
;RDRSVSRGLGDVYKRQVLMALFYRKEARRCFGARPACRPQEPGKRLWDILWPVEGGRCLASALHTAENMLVPACLAVYLQFSGGRAEAVAQYGSLKGMALPLLTFPFGLLGSLSVLLMPEITQAHLRGQSGRLAALIDRMLRLTGYFSALAGAAFWVWGQPLAEALYGSAEAGSYLVILGPAMPLMYLESMVDGAMKGVGEQKAVFRYSMWDSCLRIAGVLLLLPRFGMKGFLFVILLSSFYTCTANTGRLLSSCGLPLRLWRWLGAPGFAGVVSAGAGLALRHLLADWLTGGAPLQLAAVALGGAGMAAVCFAAAWPLGLGEELRAVAAGERRHKKNVQKVK
;
A
#
# COMPACT_ATOMS: atom_id res chain seq x y z
N ARG A 1 30.91 4.53 -18.57
CA ARG A 1 29.78 4.86 -17.62
C ARG A 1 28.66 5.67 -18.28
N ASP A 2 28.91 6.41 -19.38
CA ASP A 2 27.90 7.30 -20.01
C ASP A 2 26.91 6.62 -20.97
N ARG A 3 27.17 5.40 -21.42
CA ARG A 3 26.27 4.69 -22.36
C ARG A 3 24.97 4.17 -21.74
N SER A 4 24.90 3.98 -20.43
CA SER A 4 23.70 3.50 -19.73
C SER A 4 22.66 4.60 -19.53
N VAL A 5 23.10 5.83 -19.25
CA VAL A 5 22.24 7.00 -19.04
C VAL A 5 21.60 7.46 -20.36
N SER A 6 22.36 7.44 -21.47
CA SER A 6 21.84 7.81 -22.78
C SER A 6 20.81 6.82 -23.33
N ARG A 7 20.91 5.52 -22.99
CA ARG A 7 19.89 4.52 -23.33
C ARG A 7 18.58 4.74 -22.57
N GLY A 8 18.64 5.10 -21.29
CA GLY A 8 17.45 5.38 -20.49
C GLY A 8 16.66 6.61 -20.98
N LEU A 9 17.36 7.69 -21.34
CA LEU A 9 16.74 8.89 -21.94
C LEU A 9 16.10 8.57 -23.31
N GLY A 10 16.80 7.83 -24.18
CA GLY A 10 16.26 7.42 -25.47
C GLY A 10 14.98 6.58 -25.36
N ASP A 11 14.85 5.72 -24.36
CA ASP A 11 13.64 4.92 -24.14
C ASP A 11 12.47 5.76 -23.60
N VAL A 12 12.72 6.78 -22.78
CA VAL A 12 11.69 7.73 -22.33
C VAL A 12 11.13 8.51 -23.50
N TYR A 13 11.99 9.05 -24.38
CA TYR A 13 11.54 9.77 -25.58
C TYR A 13 10.78 8.87 -26.55
N LYS A 14 11.22 7.63 -26.78
CA LYS A 14 10.49 6.66 -27.61
C LYS A 14 9.09 6.38 -27.06
N ARG A 15 8.96 6.19 -25.74
CA ARG A 15 7.66 5.99 -25.08
C ARG A 15 6.78 7.23 -25.23
N GLN A 16 7.31 8.43 -25.05
CA GLN A 16 6.56 9.68 -25.23
C GLN A 16 6.06 9.86 -26.67
N VAL A 17 6.90 9.59 -27.67
CA VAL A 17 6.51 9.65 -29.09
C VAL A 17 5.43 8.60 -29.38
N LEU A 18 5.58 7.39 -28.88
CA LEU A 18 4.62 6.30 -29.06
C LEU A 18 3.28 6.63 -28.42
N MET A 19 3.28 7.16 -27.20
CA MET A 19 2.08 7.66 -26.52
C MET A 19 1.43 8.81 -27.28
N ALA A 20 2.20 9.76 -27.81
CA ALA A 20 1.68 10.87 -28.61
C ALA A 20 1.04 10.39 -29.92
N LEU A 21 1.62 9.37 -30.56
CA LEU A 21 1.05 8.77 -31.77
C LEU A 21 -0.25 8.01 -31.48
N PHE A 22 -0.29 7.21 -30.40
CA PHE A 22 -1.51 6.53 -29.96
C PHE A 22 -2.58 7.54 -29.56
N TYR A 23 -2.23 8.57 -28.80
CA TYR A 23 -3.16 9.64 -28.42
C TYR A 23 -3.74 10.34 -29.65
N ARG A 24 -2.91 10.70 -30.65
CA ARG A 24 -3.39 11.30 -31.90
C ARG A 24 -4.33 10.40 -32.68
N LYS A 25 -4.04 9.09 -32.70
CA LYS A 25 -4.89 8.09 -33.39
C LYS A 25 -6.23 7.93 -32.67
N GLU A 26 -6.22 7.84 -31.35
CA GLU A 26 -7.42 7.71 -30.55
C GLU A 26 -8.24 9.01 -30.48
N ALA A 27 -7.55 10.15 -30.36
CA ALA A 27 -8.20 11.46 -30.43
C ALA A 27 -8.92 11.69 -31.75
N ARG A 28 -8.36 11.27 -32.90
CA ARG A 28 -9.05 11.33 -34.20
C ARG A 28 -10.27 10.42 -34.24
N ARG A 29 -10.25 9.29 -33.57
CA ARG A 29 -11.40 8.36 -33.48
C ARG A 29 -12.50 8.88 -32.54
N CYS A 30 -12.11 9.42 -31.38
CA CYS A 30 -13.06 9.88 -30.36
C CYS A 30 -13.58 11.30 -30.61
N PHE A 31 -12.77 12.20 -31.18
CA PHE A 31 -13.08 13.62 -31.37
C PHE A 31 -13.29 14.00 -32.86
N GLY A 32 -13.57 13.02 -33.73
CA GLY A 32 -13.88 13.26 -35.15
C GLY A 32 -15.15 14.08 -35.38
N ALA A 33 -16.03 14.19 -34.41
CA ALA A 33 -17.14 15.15 -34.40
C ALA A 33 -16.68 16.45 -33.71
N ARG A 34 -16.86 17.60 -34.38
CA ARG A 34 -16.60 18.91 -33.78
C ARG A 34 -17.36 19.03 -32.47
N PRO A 35 -16.71 19.40 -31.34
CA PRO A 35 -17.42 19.57 -30.08
C PRO A 35 -18.45 20.67 -30.25
N ALA A 36 -19.69 20.39 -29.88
CA ALA A 36 -20.82 21.30 -30.01
C ALA A 36 -20.66 22.61 -29.18
N CYS A 37 -19.75 22.62 -28.21
CA CYS A 37 -19.40 23.80 -27.42
C CYS A 37 -17.88 23.91 -27.28
N ARG A 38 -17.30 25.05 -27.66
CA ARG A 38 -15.93 25.41 -27.23
C ARG A 38 -15.98 25.77 -25.75
N PRO A 39 -15.18 25.14 -24.89
CA PRO A 39 -15.12 25.54 -23.51
C PRO A 39 -14.63 27.00 -23.41
N GLN A 40 -15.38 27.85 -22.72
CA GLN A 40 -14.95 29.19 -22.41
C GLN A 40 -13.72 29.14 -21.52
N GLU A 41 -12.64 29.83 -21.90
CA GLU A 41 -11.37 29.94 -21.17
C GLU A 41 -10.76 28.59 -20.76
N PRO A 42 -10.37 27.69 -21.69
CA PRO A 42 -9.84 26.38 -21.36
C PRO A 42 -8.53 26.46 -20.55
N GLY A 43 -7.72 27.50 -20.76
CA GLY A 43 -6.48 27.72 -20.03
C GLY A 43 -6.69 28.04 -18.55
N LYS A 44 -7.68 28.86 -18.23
CA LYS A 44 -7.98 29.24 -16.85
C LYS A 44 -8.54 28.03 -16.06
N ARG A 45 -9.47 27.28 -16.68
CA ARG A 45 -9.98 26.02 -16.07
C ARG A 45 -8.88 24.98 -15.84
N LEU A 46 -7.96 24.86 -16.80
CA LEU A 46 -6.80 23.97 -16.66
C LEU A 46 -5.91 24.43 -15.49
N TRP A 47 -5.66 25.74 -15.39
CA TRP A 47 -4.84 26.31 -14.33
C TRP A 47 -5.49 26.16 -12.95
N ASP A 48 -6.80 26.36 -12.84
CA ASP A 48 -7.57 26.20 -11.59
C ASP A 48 -7.57 24.74 -11.08
N ILE A 49 -7.36 23.77 -11.97
CA ILE A 49 -7.23 22.36 -11.59
C ILE A 49 -5.77 21.99 -11.32
N LEU A 50 -4.84 22.43 -12.18
CA LEU A 50 -3.43 22.10 -12.07
C LEU A 50 -2.79 22.66 -10.80
N TRP A 51 -3.06 23.93 -10.49
CA TRP A 51 -2.41 24.61 -9.38
C TRP A 51 -2.67 23.93 -8.02
N PRO A 52 -3.92 23.61 -7.61
CA PRO A 52 -4.16 22.92 -6.36
C PRO A 52 -3.56 21.50 -6.32
N VAL A 53 -3.57 20.79 -7.45
CA VAL A 53 -3.06 19.41 -7.52
C VAL A 53 -1.54 19.38 -7.46
N GLU A 54 -0.86 20.17 -8.30
CA GLU A 54 0.61 20.18 -8.35
C GLU A 54 1.22 20.93 -7.16
N GLY A 55 0.62 22.03 -6.73
CA GLY A 55 1.02 22.74 -5.51
C GLY A 55 0.90 21.84 -4.28
N GLY A 56 -0.16 21.04 -4.21
CA GLY A 56 -0.34 20.03 -3.19
C GLY A 56 0.75 18.95 -3.20
N ARG A 57 1.11 18.45 -4.37
CA ARG A 57 2.20 17.48 -4.54
C ARG A 57 3.56 18.05 -4.13
N CYS A 58 3.85 19.28 -4.53
CA CYS A 58 5.07 19.97 -4.12
C CYS A 58 5.16 20.12 -2.60
N LEU A 59 4.07 20.52 -1.95
CA LEU A 59 4.02 20.66 -0.50
C LEU A 59 4.18 19.30 0.20
N ALA A 60 3.49 18.26 -0.25
CA ALA A 60 3.65 16.91 0.27
C ALA A 60 5.09 16.41 0.12
N SER A 61 5.72 16.63 -1.03
CA SER A 61 7.11 16.27 -1.27
C SER A 61 8.08 17.04 -0.35
N ALA A 62 7.84 18.33 -0.14
CA ALA A 62 8.65 19.15 0.77
C ALA A 62 8.54 18.65 2.23
N LEU A 63 7.32 18.35 2.70
CA LEU A 63 7.10 17.80 4.04
C LEU A 63 7.76 16.43 4.22
N HIS A 64 7.66 15.58 3.21
CA HIS A 64 8.32 14.26 3.24
C HIS A 64 9.85 14.38 3.21
N THR A 65 10.39 15.34 2.48
CA THR A 65 11.84 15.64 2.49
C THR A 65 12.27 16.16 3.86
N ALA A 66 11.50 17.07 4.45
CA ALA A 66 11.76 17.58 5.79
C ALA A 66 11.75 16.44 6.84
N GLU A 67 10.76 15.53 6.78
CA GLU A 67 10.73 14.34 7.64
C GLU A 67 11.99 13.49 7.48
N ASN A 68 12.40 13.19 6.25
CA ASN A 68 13.58 12.39 5.98
C ASN A 68 14.88 13.00 6.51
N MET A 69 14.96 14.32 6.61
CA MET A 69 16.11 15.04 7.21
C MET A 69 16.00 15.11 8.73
N LEU A 70 14.80 15.31 9.26
CA LEU A 70 14.55 15.45 10.69
C LEU A 70 14.77 14.14 11.45
N VAL A 71 14.37 12.99 10.88
CA VAL A 71 14.47 11.70 11.57
C VAL A 71 15.91 11.37 11.97
N PRO A 72 16.91 11.36 11.06
CA PRO A 72 18.28 11.11 11.46
C PRO A 72 18.85 12.18 12.41
N ALA A 73 18.44 13.45 12.25
CA ALA A 73 18.88 14.54 13.10
C ALA A 73 18.37 14.38 14.55
N CYS A 74 17.09 14.12 14.74
CA CYS A 74 16.49 13.88 16.05
C CYS A 74 17.01 12.58 16.71
N LEU A 75 17.24 11.54 15.91
CA LEU A 75 17.78 10.28 16.37
C LEU A 75 19.24 10.43 16.83
N ALA A 76 20.04 11.28 16.14
CA ALA A 76 21.40 11.59 16.54
C ALA A 76 21.47 12.29 17.91
N VAL A 77 20.47 13.09 18.27
CA VAL A 77 20.35 13.69 19.61
C VAL A 77 20.15 12.60 20.67
N TYR A 78 19.30 11.61 20.41
CA TYR A 78 19.10 10.47 21.28
C TYR A 78 20.37 9.62 21.45
N LEU A 79 21.09 9.40 20.35
CA LEU A 79 22.26 8.53 20.29
C LEU A 79 23.60 9.27 20.57
N GLN A 80 23.57 10.51 21.04
CA GLN A 80 24.77 11.33 21.23
C GLN A 80 25.89 10.67 22.04
N PHE A 81 25.54 9.78 22.95
CA PHE A 81 26.47 9.00 23.80
C PHE A 81 26.78 7.59 23.27
N SER A 82 26.10 7.12 22.21
CA SER A 82 26.14 5.72 21.73
C SER A 82 26.50 5.57 20.25
N GLY A 83 27.17 6.55 19.63
CA GLY A 83 27.53 6.49 18.21
C GLY A 83 27.08 7.70 17.40
N GLY A 84 26.24 8.56 17.98
CA GLY A 84 25.88 9.85 17.41
C GLY A 84 25.21 9.76 16.04
N ARG A 85 25.62 10.63 15.13
CA ARG A 85 25.01 10.78 13.80
C ARG A 85 25.22 9.57 12.87
N ALA A 86 26.36 8.89 12.98
CA ALA A 86 26.66 7.73 12.14
C ALA A 86 25.71 6.57 12.44
N GLU A 87 25.50 6.28 13.71
CA GLU A 87 24.58 5.25 14.18
C GLU A 87 23.12 5.60 13.85
N ALA A 88 22.72 6.87 14.02
CA ALA A 88 21.40 7.34 13.66
C ALA A 88 21.09 7.13 12.17
N VAL A 89 22.05 7.43 11.29
CA VAL A 89 21.89 7.21 9.83
C VAL A 89 21.85 5.72 9.51
N ALA A 90 22.65 4.88 10.20
CA ALA A 90 22.64 3.44 10.01
C ALA A 90 21.28 2.82 10.39
N GLN A 91 20.76 3.15 11.58
CA GLN A 91 19.45 2.66 12.04
C GLN A 91 18.29 3.11 11.15
N TYR A 92 18.29 4.38 10.75
CA TYR A 92 17.29 4.88 9.80
C TYR A 92 17.45 4.25 8.42
N GLY A 93 18.67 4.00 7.98
CA GLY A 93 18.99 3.28 6.75
C GLY A 93 18.49 1.85 6.76
N SER A 94 18.68 1.11 7.86
CA SER A 94 18.16 -0.25 8.05
C SER A 94 16.64 -0.29 7.97
N LEU A 95 15.95 0.67 8.58
CA LEU A 95 14.50 0.75 8.48
C LEU A 95 14.04 1.11 7.07
N LYS A 96 14.56 2.21 6.50
CA LYS A 96 14.07 2.78 5.24
C LYS A 96 14.57 2.05 4.01
N GLY A 97 15.81 1.52 4.06
CA GLY A 97 16.45 0.82 2.95
C GLY A 97 16.23 -0.68 2.94
N MET A 98 15.91 -1.30 4.08
CA MET A 98 15.76 -2.74 4.20
C MET A 98 14.35 -3.16 4.64
N ALA A 99 13.89 -2.72 5.81
CA ALA A 99 12.62 -3.19 6.37
C ALA A 99 11.38 -2.67 5.60
N LEU A 100 11.28 -1.37 5.33
CA LEU A 100 10.12 -0.80 4.62
C LEU A 100 9.95 -1.33 3.19
N PRO A 101 11.00 -1.48 2.35
CA PRO A 101 10.86 -2.11 1.04
C PRO A 101 10.32 -3.53 1.10
N LEU A 102 10.76 -4.35 2.08
CA LEU A 102 10.22 -5.69 2.28
C LEU A 102 8.75 -5.67 2.67
N LEU A 103 8.35 -4.79 3.60
CA LEU A 103 6.95 -4.61 4.00
C LEU A 103 6.05 -4.16 2.85
N THR A 104 6.56 -3.30 1.95
CA THR A 104 5.79 -2.78 0.82
C THR A 104 5.79 -3.71 -0.40
N PHE A 105 6.72 -4.66 -0.49
CA PHE A 105 6.83 -5.58 -1.62
C PHE A 105 5.54 -6.38 -1.90
N PRO A 106 4.90 -7.04 -0.91
CA PRO A 106 3.65 -7.76 -1.15
C PRO A 106 2.51 -6.83 -1.58
N PHE A 107 2.54 -5.55 -1.17
CA PHE A 107 1.55 -4.56 -1.59
C PHE A 107 1.55 -4.32 -3.12
N GLY A 108 2.66 -4.55 -3.79
CA GLY A 108 2.73 -4.44 -5.26
C GLY A 108 1.68 -5.29 -5.99
N LEU A 109 1.31 -6.45 -5.44
CA LEU A 109 0.24 -7.30 -5.95
C LEU A 109 -1.14 -6.65 -5.76
N LEU A 110 -1.41 -6.08 -4.59
CA LEU A 110 -2.65 -5.34 -4.32
C LEU A 110 -2.71 -4.03 -5.09
N GLY A 111 -1.58 -3.37 -5.29
CA GLY A 111 -1.49 -2.13 -6.07
C GLY A 111 -1.98 -2.32 -7.50
N SER A 112 -1.63 -3.43 -8.15
CA SER A 112 -2.15 -3.74 -9.49
C SER A 112 -3.67 -3.96 -9.48
N LEU A 113 -4.22 -4.60 -8.44
CA LEU A 113 -5.67 -4.75 -8.26
C LEU A 113 -6.36 -3.38 -8.05
N SER A 114 -5.75 -2.48 -7.28
CA SER A 114 -6.25 -1.11 -7.08
C SER A 114 -6.37 -0.35 -8.40
N VAL A 115 -5.35 -0.42 -9.25
CA VAL A 115 -5.35 0.21 -10.58
C VAL A 115 -6.48 -0.33 -11.47
N LEU A 116 -6.79 -1.62 -11.40
CA LEU A 116 -7.88 -2.24 -12.16
C LEU A 116 -9.26 -1.87 -11.60
N LEU A 117 -9.40 -1.77 -10.28
CA LEU A 117 -10.67 -1.46 -9.63
C LEU A 117 -11.04 0.03 -9.70
N MET A 118 -10.05 0.93 -9.73
CA MET A 118 -10.30 2.38 -9.74
C MET A 118 -11.23 2.83 -10.89
N PRO A 119 -11.06 2.43 -12.17
CA PRO A 119 -11.98 2.80 -13.23
C PRO A 119 -13.40 2.23 -13.03
N GLU A 120 -13.53 1.03 -12.45
CA GLU A 120 -14.85 0.43 -12.18
C GLU A 120 -15.57 1.18 -11.06
N ILE A 121 -14.86 1.57 -10.00
CA ILE A 121 -15.38 2.40 -8.92
C ILE A 121 -15.86 3.75 -9.48
N THR A 122 -15.04 4.40 -10.30
CA THR A 122 -15.39 5.69 -10.93
C THR A 122 -16.63 5.55 -11.81
N GLN A 123 -16.71 4.52 -12.65
CA GLN A 123 -17.88 4.29 -13.51
C GLN A 123 -19.16 4.00 -12.71
N ALA A 124 -19.07 3.17 -11.65
CA ALA A 124 -20.21 2.86 -10.79
C ALA A 124 -20.69 4.13 -10.06
N HIS A 125 -19.76 4.97 -9.59
CA HIS A 125 -20.07 6.23 -8.95
C HIS A 125 -20.75 7.22 -9.90
N LEU A 126 -20.19 7.46 -11.09
CA LEU A 126 -20.72 8.39 -12.09
C LEU A 126 -22.09 7.95 -12.63
N ARG A 127 -22.37 6.64 -12.69
CA ARG A 127 -23.66 6.09 -13.11
C ARG A 127 -24.71 6.03 -12.00
N GLY A 128 -24.37 6.48 -10.79
CA GLY A 128 -25.28 6.41 -9.63
C GLY A 128 -25.61 4.99 -9.18
N GLN A 129 -24.81 3.99 -9.55
CA GLN A 129 -25.03 2.57 -9.21
C GLN A 129 -24.55 2.27 -7.79
N SER A 130 -25.25 2.80 -6.78
CA SER A 130 -24.86 2.70 -5.36
C SER A 130 -24.64 1.27 -4.88
N GLY A 131 -25.48 0.32 -5.28
CA GLY A 131 -25.34 -1.09 -4.91
C GLY A 131 -24.09 -1.76 -5.50
N ARG A 132 -23.74 -1.44 -6.77
CA ARG A 132 -22.52 -1.93 -7.39
C ARG A 132 -21.26 -1.30 -6.77
N LEU A 133 -21.30 0.00 -6.51
CA LEU A 133 -20.23 0.73 -5.84
C LEU A 133 -19.96 0.14 -4.45
N ALA A 134 -21.02 -0.10 -3.67
CA ALA A 134 -20.96 -0.73 -2.36
C ALA A 134 -20.29 -2.10 -2.40
N ALA A 135 -20.70 -2.95 -3.36
CA ALA A 135 -20.14 -4.29 -3.52
C ALA A 135 -18.66 -4.28 -3.93
N LEU A 136 -18.25 -3.33 -4.80
CA LEU A 136 -16.86 -3.18 -5.22
C LEU A 136 -15.96 -2.74 -4.03
N ILE A 137 -16.41 -1.75 -3.25
CA ILE A 137 -15.67 -1.26 -2.08
C ILE A 137 -15.59 -2.35 -1.01
N ASP A 138 -16.71 -3.03 -0.68
CA ASP A 138 -16.73 -4.11 0.33
C ASP A 138 -15.77 -5.25 -0.06
N ARG A 139 -15.78 -5.65 -1.33
CA ARG A 139 -14.86 -6.67 -1.86
C ARG A 139 -13.40 -6.23 -1.76
N MET A 140 -13.10 -5.01 -2.18
CA MET A 140 -11.76 -4.45 -2.12
C MET A 140 -11.23 -4.46 -0.69
N LEU A 141 -12.00 -3.94 0.27
CA LEU A 141 -11.60 -3.89 1.68
C LEU A 141 -11.39 -5.27 2.28
N ARG A 142 -12.26 -6.23 1.97
CA ARG A 142 -12.12 -7.62 2.46
C ARG A 142 -10.90 -8.32 1.90
N LEU A 143 -10.68 -8.29 0.59
CA LEU A 143 -9.53 -8.92 -0.04
C LEU A 143 -8.22 -8.31 0.48
N THR A 144 -8.18 -6.98 0.61
CA THR A 144 -7.04 -6.29 1.21
C THR A 144 -6.82 -6.71 2.65
N GLY A 145 -7.90 -6.81 3.45
CA GLY A 145 -7.84 -7.24 4.85
C GLY A 145 -7.22 -8.64 4.99
N TYR A 146 -7.69 -9.65 4.24
CA TYR A 146 -7.15 -11.01 4.31
C TYR A 146 -5.68 -11.07 3.85
N PHE A 147 -5.37 -10.41 2.74
CA PHE A 147 -4.00 -10.40 2.22
C PHE A 147 -3.03 -9.71 3.17
N SER A 148 -3.42 -8.56 3.72
CA SER A 148 -2.57 -7.80 4.64
C SER A 148 -2.43 -8.48 6.00
N ALA A 149 -3.48 -9.15 6.50
CA ALA A 149 -3.40 -9.94 7.71
C ALA A 149 -2.44 -11.14 7.58
N LEU A 150 -2.50 -11.84 6.43
CA LEU A 150 -1.55 -12.91 6.12
C LEU A 150 -0.12 -12.36 6.03
N ALA A 151 0.10 -11.29 5.27
CA ALA A 151 1.42 -10.69 5.10
C ALA A 151 1.97 -10.18 6.45
N GLY A 152 1.13 -9.51 7.25
CA GLY A 152 1.49 -9.04 8.59
C GLY A 152 1.87 -10.17 9.53
N ALA A 153 1.09 -11.26 9.55
CA ALA A 153 1.39 -12.45 10.32
C ALA A 153 2.72 -13.11 9.86
N ALA A 154 2.94 -13.17 8.55
CA ALA A 154 4.18 -13.74 8.00
C ALA A 154 5.40 -12.92 8.41
N PHE A 155 5.36 -11.58 8.32
CA PHE A 155 6.48 -10.73 8.78
C PHE A 155 6.64 -10.74 10.29
N TRP A 156 5.57 -10.87 11.05
CA TRP A 156 5.67 -11.03 12.50
C TRP A 156 6.41 -12.30 12.91
N VAL A 157 6.13 -13.43 12.24
CA VAL A 157 6.73 -14.73 12.59
C VAL A 157 8.12 -14.90 11.96
N TRP A 158 8.26 -14.56 10.67
CA TRP A 158 9.44 -14.84 9.84
C TRP A 158 10.29 -13.61 9.53
N GLY A 159 9.91 -12.42 10.02
CA GLY A 159 10.62 -11.16 9.72
C GLY A 159 12.09 -11.18 10.13
N GLN A 160 12.38 -11.74 11.30
CA GLN A 160 13.75 -11.86 11.79
C GLN A 160 14.62 -12.74 10.87
N PRO A 161 14.30 -14.04 10.65
CA PRO A 161 15.12 -14.89 9.79
C PRO A 161 15.15 -14.43 8.33
N LEU A 162 14.07 -13.79 7.87
CA LEU A 162 14.03 -13.23 6.51
C LEU A 162 15.04 -12.09 6.33
N ALA A 163 15.09 -11.14 7.26
CA ALA A 163 16.03 -10.02 7.18
C ALA A 163 17.48 -10.46 7.38
N GLU A 164 17.72 -11.40 8.28
CA GLU A 164 19.04 -12.00 8.48
C GLU A 164 19.54 -12.72 7.23
N ALA A 165 18.68 -13.53 6.57
CA ALA A 165 19.03 -14.25 5.36
C ALA A 165 19.26 -13.35 4.14
N LEU A 166 18.50 -12.23 4.01
CA LEU A 166 18.60 -11.33 2.85
C LEU A 166 19.65 -10.24 3.03
N TYR A 167 19.77 -9.68 4.22
CA TYR A 167 20.59 -8.49 4.49
C TYR A 167 21.67 -8.69 5.55
N GLY A 168 21.68 -9.84 6.27
CA GLY A 168 22.55 -10.04 7.41
C GLY A 168 22.26 -9.09 8.58
N SER A 169 21.07 -8.51 8.66
CA SER A 169 20.71 -7.47 9.62
C SER A 169 19.61 -7.92 10.58
N ALA A 170 19.98 -8.22 11.82
CA ALA A 170 19.05 -8.52 12.90
C ALA A 170 18.17 -7.30 13.25
N GLU A 171 18.72 -6.09 13.08
CA GLU A 171 18.02 -4.85 13.34
C GLU A 171 16.84 -4.65 12.37
N ALA A 172 17.07 -4.82 11.06
CA ALA A 172 15.99 -4.79 10.06
C ALA A 172 14.91 -5.84 10.36
N GLY A 173 15.31 -7.02 10.83
CA GLY A 173 14.40 -8.07 11.28
C GLY A 173 13.50 -7.63 12.43
N SER A 174 14.05 -6.95 13.42
CA SER A 174 13.27 -6.43 14.55
C SER A 174 12.22 -5.41 14.11
N TYR A 175 12.52 -4.56 13.12
CA TYR A 175 11.56 -3.61 12.55
C TYR A 175 10.43 -4.32 11.80
N LEU A 176 10.73 -5.40 11.05
CA LEU A 176 9.72 -6.21 10.37
C LEU A 176 8.75 -6.85 11.36
N VAL A 177 9.27 -7.41 12.47
CA VAL A 177 8.45 -8.02 13.52
C VAL A 177 7.53 -6.99 14.17
N ILE A 178 8.03 -5.80 14.48
CA ILE A 178 7.23 -4.74 15.13
C ILE A 178 6.17 -4.15 14.18
N LEU A 179 6.53 -3.93 12.90
CA LEU A 179 5.61 -3.33 11.92
C LEU A 179 4.68 -4.35 11.26
N GLY A 180 5.00 -5.66 11.32
CA GLY A 180 4.16 -6.73 10.75
C GLY A 180 2.69 -6.61 11.14
N PRO A 181 2.33 -6.54 12.44
CA PRO A 181 0.96 -6.40 12.88
C PRO A 181 0.24 -5.12 12.39
N ALA A 182 0.98 -4.10 11.98
CA ALA A 182 0.41 -2.86 11.44
C ALA A 182 0.09 -2.92 9.93
N MET A 183 0.56 -3.94 9.22
CA MET A 183 0.36 -4.06 7.79
C MET A 183 -1.11 -4.00 7.34
N PRO A 184 -2.09 -4.58 8.07
CA PRO A 184 -3.49 -4.41 7.73
C PRO A 184 -3.92 -2.94 7.62
N LEU A 185 -3.45 -2.08 8.53
CA LEU A 185 -3.76 -0.66 8.50
C LEU A 185 -3.08 0.04 7.32
N MET A 186 -1.79 -0.22 7.10
CA MET A 186 -1.01 0.39 6.01
C MET A 186 -1.54 0.03 4.62
N TYR A 187 -1.94 -1.24 4.42
CA TYR A 187 -2.44 -1.68 3.13
C TYR A 187 -3.88 -1.22 2.89
N LEU A 188 -4.74 -1.25 3.92
CA LEU A 188 -6.08 -0.69 3.82
C LEU A 188 -6.05 0.80 3.52
N GLU A 189 -5.19 1.56 4.19
CA GLU A 189 -4.97 2.99 3.92
C GLU A 189 -4.69 3.24 2.44
N SER A 190 -3.72 2.52 1.86
CA SER A 190 -3.32 2.69 0.46
C SER A 190 -4.42 2.32 -0.52
N MET A 191 -5.20 1.27 -0.23
CA MET A 191 -6.32 0.85 -1.07
C MET A 191 -7.50 1.81 -0.99
N VAL A 192 -7.81 2.31 0.22
CA VAL A 192 -8.85 3.32 0.44
C VAL A 192 -8.50 4.64 -0.22
N ASP A 193 -7.22 5.05 -0.17
CA ASP A 193 -6.72 6.24 -0.87
C ASP A 193 -6.95 6.15 -2.39
N GLY A 194 -6.68 4.98 -2.98
CA GLY A 194 -7.01 4.70 -4.38
C GLY A 194 -8.51 4.80 -4.68
N ALA A 195 -9.37 4.22 -3.84
CA ALA A 195 -10.83 4.26 -3.99
C ALA A 195 -11.37 5.69 -3.86
N MET A 196 -10.89 6.47 -2.90
CA MET A 196 -11.27 7.88 -2.72
C MET A 196 -10.95 8.73 -3.94
N LYS A 197 -9.80 8.49 -4.58
CA LYS A 197 -9.43 9.13 -5.85
C LYS A 197 -10.40 8.73 -6.97
N GLY A 198 -10.85 7.47 -6.99
CA GLY A 198 -11.85 6.96 -7.93
C GLY A 198 -13.24 7.59 -7.75
N VAL A 199 -13.64 7.91 -6.53
CA VAL A 199 -14.90 8.59 -6.18
C VAL A 199 -14.81 10.12 -6.36
N GLY A 200 -13.62 10.66 -6.62
CA GLY A 200 -13.43 12.10 -6.81
C GLY A 200 -13.13 12.90 -5.54
N GLU A 201 -12.94 12.24 -4.39
CA GLU A 201 -12.64 12.85 -3.09
C GLU A 201 -11.15 13.22 -2.91
N GLN A 202 -10.46 13.61 -3.98
CA GLN A 202 -9.03 13.92 -3.98
C GLN A 202 -8.65 15.05 -3.01
N LYS A 203 -9.54 16.04 -2.84
CA LYS A 203 -9.32 17.16 -1.90
C LYS A 203 -9.29 16.69 -0.44
N ALA A 204 -10.14 15.73 -0.10
CA ALA A 204 -10.16 15.14 1.24
C ALA A 204 -8.89 14.33 1.52
N VAL A 205 -8.48 13.48 0.57
CA VAL A 205 -7.21 12.74 0.63
C VAL A 205 -6.04 13.68 0.87
N PHE A 206 -5.93 14.74 0.08
CA PHE A 206 -4.87 15.73 0.25
C PHE A 206 -4.88 16.36 1.64
N ARG A 207 -6.03 16.79 2.13
CA ARG A 207 -6.16 17.41 3.46
C ARG A 207 -5.72 16.46 4.58
N TYR A 208 -6.14 15.19 4.52
CA TYR A 208 -5.75 14.20 5.53
C TYR A 208 -4.26 13.87 5.45
N SER A 209 -3.69 13.77 4.25
CA SER A 209 -2.25 13.61 4.06
C SER A 209 -1.43 14.78 4.62
N MET A 210 -1.94 16.01 4.52
CA MET A 210 -1.29 17.17 5.13
C MET A 210 -1.30 17.09 6.66
N TRP A 211 -2.45 16.74 7.24
CA TRP A 211 -2.54 16.55 8.70
C TRP A 211 -1.65 15.40 9.17
N ASP A 212 -1.59 14.31 8.42
CA ASP A 212 -0.68 13.19 8.70
C ASP A 212 0.78 13.63 8.70
N SER A 213 1.21 14.37 7.68
CA SER A 213 2.58 14.89 7.61
C SER A 213 2.90 15.81 8.81
N CYS A 214 1.98 16.65 9.22
CA CYS A 214 2.14 17.47 10.42
C CYS A 214 2.23 16.61 11.69
N LEU A 215 1.38 15.60 11.82
CA LEU A 215 1.40 14.65 12.95
C LEU A 215 2.73 13.90 13.01
N ARG A 216 3.23 13.43 11.88
CA ARG A 216 4.51 12.72 11.77
C ARG A 216 5.68 13.62 12.15
N ILE A 217 5.76 14.84 11.62
CA ILE A 217 6.82 15.80 11.96
C ILE A 217 6.78 16.13 13.44
N ALA A 218 5.60 16.43 14.00
CA ALA A 218 5.44 16.69 15.44
C ALA A 218 5.86 15.46 16.28
N GLY A 219 5.43 14.27 15.87
CA GLY A 219 5.81 13.01 16.53
C GLY A 219 7.32 12.76 16.49
N VAL A 220 7.96 13.01 15.35
CA VAL A 220 9.41 12.89 15.20
C VAL A 220 10.14 13.84 16.16
N LEU A 221 9.73 15.11 16.22
CA LEU A 221 10.39 16.11 17.09
C LEU A 221 10.20 15.81 18.59
N LEU A 222 9.04 15.25 18.98
CA LEU A 222 8.71 15.01 20.39
C LEU A 222 9.17 13.63 20.91
N LEU A 223 9.03 12.60 20.09
CA LEU A 223 9.22 11.20 20.54
C LEU A 223 10.61 10.66 20.21
N LEU A 224 11.23 11.02 19.09
CA LEU A 224 12.54 10.49 18.73
C LEU A 224 13.64 10.88 19.71
N PRO A 225 13.77 12.14 20.15
CA PRO A 225 14.82 12.50 21.11
C PRO A 225 14.70 11.80 22.46
N ARG A 226 13.49 11.28 22.82
CA ARG A 226 13.21 10.61 24.08
C ARG A 226 13.24 9.09 24.02
N PHE A 227 12.72 8.52 22.93
CA PHE A 227 12.47 7.08 22.79
C PHE A 227 13.29 6.44 21.65
N GLY A 228 14.06 7.24 20.91
CA GLY A 228 14.89 6.77 19.79
C GLY A 228 14.04 6.13 18.70
N MET A 229 14.57 5.08 18.07
CA MET A 229 13.90 4.38 16.96
C MET A 229 12.54 3.78 17.34
N LYS A 230 12.35 3.34 18.59
CA LYS A 230 11.03 2.86 19.07
C LYS A 230 9.97 3.95 19.01
N GLY A 231 10.35 5.20 19.32
CA GLY A 231 9.48 6.36 19.17
C GLY A 231 9.08 6.60 17.70
N PHE A 232 10.01 6.41 16.77
CA PHE A 232 9.71 6.55 15.34
C PHE A 232 8.75 5.47 14.83
N LEU A 233 8.96 4.21 15.22
CA LEU A 233 8.04 3.13 14.89
C LEU A 233 6.63 3.41 15.43
N PHE A 234 6.52 3.94 16.64
CA PHE A 234 5.23 4.35 17.21
C PHE A 234 4.57 5.49 16.39
N VAL A 235 5.36 6.47 15.93
CA VAL A 235 4.84 7.53 15.04
C VAL A 235 4.29 6.95 13.74
N ILE A 236 4.98 5.99 13.12
CA ILE A 236 4.50 5.30 11.92
C ILE A 236 3.16 4.60 12.20
N LEU A 237 3.05 3.88 13.31
CA LEU A 237 1.82 3.18 13.69
C LEU A 237 0.65 4.15 13.91
N LEU A 238 0.90 5.24 14.63
CA LEU A 238 -0.10 6.27 14.91
C LEU A 238 -0.56 6.97 13.64
N SER A 239 0.36 7.31 12.75
CA SER A 239 0.11 7.88 11.42
C SER A 239 -0.77 6.97 10.58
N SER A 240 -0.39 5.69 10.43
CA SER A 240 -1.18 4.73 9.66
C SER A 240 -2.57 4.48 10.25
N PHE A 241 -2.70 4.50 11.58
CA PHE A 241 -4.01 4.40 12.23
C PHE A 241 -4.88 5.63 11.93
N TYR A 242 -4.31 6.83 12.04
CA TYR A 242 -5.01 8.09 11.75
C TYR A 242 -5.49 8.14 10.29
N THR A 243 -4.59 7.92 9.33
CA THR A 243 -4.91 8.00 7.90
C THR A 243 -5.88 6.91 7.45
N CYS A 244 -5.71 5.68 7.94
CA CYS A 244 -6.64 4.58 7.67
C CYS A 244 -8.05 4.93 8.17
N THR A 245 -8.18 5.44 9.40
CA THR A 245 -9.47 5.77 10.00
C THR A 245 -10.13 6.97 9.31
N ALA A 246 -9.38 8.04 9.07
CA ALA A 246 -9.87 9.26 8.43
C ALA A 246 -10.32 9.01 6.98
N ASN A 247 -9.50 8.33 6.18
CA ASN A 247 -9.79 8.02 4.79
C ASN A 247 -10.96 7.03 4.68
N THR A 248 -10.99 5.97 5.49
CA THR A 248 -12.08 4.99 5.49
C THR A 248 -13.40 5.65 5.91
N GLY A 249 -13.40 6.43 6.99
CA GLY A 249 -14.60 7.16 7.44
C GLY A 249 -15.15 8.09 6.36
N ARG A 250 -14.27 8.82 5.66
CA ARG A 250 -14.67 9.71 4.55
C ARG A 250 -15.22 8.92 3.36
N LEU A 251 -14.56 7.84 2.94
CA LEU A 251 -15.01 6.98 1.84
C LEU A 251 -16.41 6.43 2.12
N LEU A 252 -16.64 5.90 3.31
CA LEU A 252 -17.93 5.33 3.70
C LEU A 252 -19.02 6.39 3.74
N SER A 253 -18.73 7.57 4.30
CA SER A 253 -19.65 8.70 4.33
C SER A 253 -20.02 9.19 2.94
N SER A 254 -19.03 9.32 2.03
CA SER A 254 -19.27 9.77 0.65
C SER A 254 -20.06 8.75 -0.20
N CYS A 255 -19.94 7.47 0.12
CA CYS A 255 -20.66 6.40 -0.59
C CYS A 255 -21.93 5.95 0.11
N GLY A 256 -22.27 6.49 1.29
CA GLY A 256 -23.44 6.07 2.09
C GLY A 256 -23.37 4.62 2.57
N LEU A 257 -22.16 4.12 2.86
CA LEU A 257 -21.95 2.72 3.23
C LEU A 257 -21.91 2.54 4.75
N PRO A 258 -22.53 1.47 5.29
CA PRO A 258 -22.42 1.16 6.71
C PRO A 258 -21.02 0.64 7.06
N LEU A 259 -20.53 1.01 8.22
CA LEU A 259 -19.26 0.53 8.77
C LEU A 259 -19.39 -0.96 9.15
N ARG A 260 -18.59 -1.82 8.50
CA ARG A 260 -18.59 -3.29 8.73
C ARG A 260 -17.22 -3.76 9.19
N LEU A 261 -16.75 -3.22 10.34
CA LEU A 261 -15.40 -3.48 10.87
C LEU A 261 -15.09 -4.96 11.03
N TRP A 262 -16.05 -5.77 11.48
CA TRP A 262 -15.84 -7.20 11.63
C TRP A 262 -15.49 -7.88 10.30
N ARG A 263 -16.16 -7.51 9.22
CA ARG A 263 -15.93 -8.10 7.89
C ARG A 263 -14.60 -7.68 7.26
N TRP A 264 -14.13 -6.46 7.55
CA TRP A 264 -12.95 -5.88 6.89
C TRP A 264 -11.66 -6.04 7.69
N LEU A 265 -11.75 -6.08 9.02
CA LEU A 265 -10.62 -6.20 9.93
C LEU A 265 -10.74 -7.38 10.88
N GLY A 266 -11.92 -7.62 11.49
CA GLY A 266 -12.09 -8.66 12.51
C GLY A 266 -11.90 -10.07 11.95
N ALA A 267 -12.63 -10.45 10.91
CA ALA A 267 -12.52 -11.77 10.29
C ALA A 267 -11.14 -12.00 9.63
N PRO A 268 -10.56 -11.05 8.84
CA PRO A 268 -9.19 -11.15 8.38
C PRO A 268 -8.16 -11.23 9.50
N GLY A 269 -8.33 -10.41 10.54
CA GLY A 269 -7.44 -10.42 11.71
C GLY A 269 -7.43 -11.77 12.43
N PHE A 270 -8.62 -12.37 12.62
CA PHE A 270 -8.74 -13.72 13.19
C PHE A 270 -8.01 -14.76 12.33
N ALA A 271 -8.21 -14.75 11.01
CA ALA A 271 -7.50 -15.66 10.10
C ALA A 271 -5.97 -15.43 10.15
N GLY A 272 -5.53 -14.18 10.28
CA GLY A 272 -4.14 -13.81 10.46
C GLY A 272 -3.54 -14.36 11.76
N VAL A 273 -4.27 -14.26 12.89
CA VAL A 273 -3.83 -14.79 14.18
C VAL A 273 -3.72 -16.31 14.15
N VAL A 274 -4.71 -17.00 13.58
CA VAL A 274 -4.67 -18.46 13.39
C VAL A 274 -3.47 -18.86 12.51
N SER A 275 -3.25 -18.13 11.42
CA SER A 275 -2.10 -18.33 10.53
C SER A 275 -0.76 -18.09 11.26
N ALA A 276 -0.69 -17.06 12.12
CA ALA A 276 0.50 -16.77 12.92
C ALA A 276 0.81 -17.91 13.91
N GLY A 277 -0.21 -18.46 14.57
CA GLY A 277 -0.06 -19.64 15.44
C GLY A 277 0.50 -20.85 14.69
N ALA A 278 -0.03 -21.14 13.50
CA ALA A 278 0.52 -22.19 12.64
C ALA A 278 1.95 -21.87 12.20
N GLY A 279 2.25 -20.63 11.87
CA GLY A 279 3.58 -20.16 11.53
C GLY A 279 4.61 -20.35 12.63
N LEU A 280 4.22 -20.07 13.89
CA LEU A 280 5.08 -20.34 15.06
C LEU A 280 5.35 -21.83 15.24
N ALA A 281 4.34 -22.69 15.07
CA ALA A 281 4.52 -24.14 15.10
C ALA A 281 5.47 -24.61 13.98
N LEU A 282 5.28 -24.11 12.75
CA LEU A 282 6.19 -24.43 11.63
C LEU A 282 7.62 -23.92 11.88
N ARG A 283 7.77 -22.76 12.50
CA ARG A 283 9.08 -22.21 12.88
C ARG A 283 9.82 -23.13 13.85
N HIS A 284 9.11 -23.73 14.83
CA HIS A 284 9.71 -24.73 15.71
C HIS A 284 10.12 -26.02 14.96
N LEU A 285 9.30 -26.50 14.03
CA LEU A 285 9.61 -27.67 13.22
C LEU A 285 10.78 -27.43 12.24
N LEU A 286 10.97 -26.22 11.78
CA LEU A 286 12.04 -25.83 10.85
C LEU A 286 13.23 -25.17 11.57
N ALA A 287 13.34 -25.31 12.90
CA ALA A 287 14.38 -24.65 13.68
C ALA A 287 15.81 -25.01 13.22
N ASP A 288 16.05 -26.27 12.86
CA ASP A 288 17.36 -26.72 12.34
C ASP A 288 17.74 -26.05 11.03
N TRP A 289 16.75 -25.71 10.18
CA TRP A 289 16.99 -25.01 8.93
C TRP A 289 17.34 -23.54 9.14
N LEU A 290 16.86 -22.94 10.25
CA LEU A 290 17.14 -21.54 10.58
C LEU A 290 18.57 -21.33 11.12
N THR A 291 19.22 -22.40 11.63
CA THR A 291 20.63 -22.37 12.06
C THR A 291 21.60 -22.60 10.91
N GLY A 292 21.09 -22.95 9.73
CA GLY A 292 21.88 -23.18 8.52
C GLY A 292 22.26 -21.90 7.78
N GLY A 293 22.87 -22.05 6.60
CA GLY A 293 23.23 -20.91 5.76
C GLY A 293 22.00 -20.18 5.16
N ALA A 294 22.23 -18.97 4.64
CA ALA A 294 21.17 -18.11 4.07
C ALA A 294 20.19 -18.84 3.10
N PRO A 295 20.62 -19.73 2.19
CA PRO A 295 19.68 -20.43 1.31
C PRO A 295 18.73 -21.37 2.07
N LEU A 296 19.19 -21.98 3.16
CA LEU A 296 18.37 -22.87 3.97
C LEU A 296 17.36 -22.07 4.80
N GLN A 297 17.77 -20.94 5.32
CA GLN A 297 16.89 -19.99 6.01
C GLN A 297 15.79 -19.45 5.06
N LEU A 298 16.13 -19.08 3.82
CA LEU A 298 15.16 -18.64 2.83
C LEU A 298 14.18 -19.76 2.44
N ALA A 299 14.67 -21.01 2.33
CA ALA A 299 13.81 -22.16 2.09
C ALA A 299 12.83 -22.38 3.27
N ALA A 300 13.29 -22.28 4.51
CA ALA A 300 12.45 -22.37 5.70
C ALA A 300 11.38 -21.28 5.73
N VAL A 301 11.75 -20.02 5.42
CA VAL A 301 10.81 -18.89 5.33
C VAL A 301 9.78 -19.10 4.22
N ALA A 302 10.20 -19.60 3.05
CA ALA A 302 9.30 -19.87 1.93
C ALA A 302 8.29 -20.98 2.25
N LEU A 303 8.75 -22.10 2.83
CA LEU A 303 7.90 -23.22 3.24
C LEU A 303 6.96 -22.80 4.38
N GLY A 304 7.47 -22.09 5.39
CA GLY A 304 6.68 -21.55 6.48
C GLY A 304 5.62 -20.57 6.00
N GLY A 305 5.99 -19.67 5.12
CA GLY A 305 5.07 -18.71 4.47
C GLY A 305 3.99 -19.41 3.64
N ALA A 306 4.33 -20.42 2.88
CA ALA A 306 3.37 -21.24 2.12
C ALA A 306 2.40 -21.99 3.03
N GLY A 307 2.91 -22.59 4.13
CA GLY A 307 2.08 -23.24 5.15
C GLY A 307 1.14 -22.26 5.82
N MET A 308 1.61 -21.08 6.19
CA MET A 308 0.79 -20.00 6.75
C MET A 308 -0.30 -19.54 5.77
N ALA A 309 0.04 -19.42 4.48
CA ALA A 309 -0.94 -19.06 3.45
C ALA A 309 -2.05 -20.12 3.32
N ALA A 310 -1.69 -21.40 3.33
CA ALA A 310 -2.64 -22.50 3.30
C ALA A 310 -3.60 -22.48 4.51
N VAL A 311 -3.06 -22.28 5.72
CA VAL A 311 -3.86 -22.21 6.95
C VAL A 311 -4.75 -20.95 6.95
N CYS A 312 -4.20 -19.80 6.56
CA CYS A 312 -4.97 -18.56 6.44
C CYS A 312 -6.14 -18.73 5.45
N PHE A 313 -5.89 -19.34 4.30
CA PHE A 313 -6.91 -19.62 3.30
C PHE A 313 -7.99 -20.57 3.82
N ALA A 314 -7.59 -21.63 4.52
CA ALA A 314 -8.53 -22.57 5.16
C ALA A 314 -9.38 -21.90 6.25
N ALA A 315 -8.79 -21.04 7.08
CA ALA A 315 -9.49 -20.28 8.10
C ALA A 315 -10.41 -19.19 7.51
N ALA A 316 -10.00 -18.55 6.41
CA ALA A 316 -10.75 -17.50 5.74
C ALA A 316 -11.93 -18.06 4.90
N TRP A 317 -11.87 -19.32 4.50
CA TRP A 317 -12.90 -19.95 3.67
C TRP A 317 -14.30 -19.90 4.28
N PRO A 318 -14.53 -20.33 5.54
CA PRO A 318 -15.84 -20.21 6.21
C PRO A 318 -16.20 -18.77 6.57
N LEU A 319 -15.22 -17.87 6.65
CA LEU A 319 -15.43 -16.45 6.99
C LEU A 319 -15.85 -15.59 5.79
N GLY A 320 -16.18 -16.21 4.64
CA GLY A 320 -16.74 -15.56 3.47
C GLY A 320 -15.80 -15.38 2.29
N LEU A 321 -14.51 -15.75 2.40
CA LEU A 321 -13.57 -15.69 1.27
C LEU A 321 -13.97 -16.66 0.14
N GLY A 322 -14.53 -17.82 0.49
CA GLY A 322 -14.99 -18.81 -0.47
C GLY A 322 -16.12 -18.30 -1.37
N GLU A 323 -17.05 -17.52 -0.83
CA GLU A 323 -18.13 -16.88 -1.60
C GLU A 323 -17.61 -15.84 -2.57
N GLU A 324 -16.65 -15.04 -2.13
CA GLU A 324 -16.00 -14.02 -2.95
C GLU A 324 -15.27 -14.60 -4.16
N LEU A 325 -14.46 -15.64 -3.94
CA LEU A 325 -13.73 -16.31 -5.02
C LEU A 325 -14.66 -16.97 -6.03
N ARG A 326 -15.76 -17.56 -5.56
CA ARG A 326 -16.79 -18.10 -6.44
C ARG A 326 -17.48 -16.99 -7.25
N ALA A 327 -17.75 -15.84 -6.64
CA ALA A 327 -18.34 -14.69 -7.32
C ALA A 327 -17.40 -14.09 -8.39
N VAL A 328 -16.10 -14.02 -8.13
CA VAL A 328 -15.09 -13.59 -9.11
C VAL A 328 -15.05 -14.57 -10.29
N ALA A 329 -14.96 -15.88 -10.01
CA ALA A 329 -14.91 -16.91 -11.05
C ALA A 329 -16.21 -16.93 -11.91
N ALA A 330 -17.37 -16.67 -11.31
CA ALA A 330 -18.65 -16.56 -12.03
C ALA A 330 -18.72 -15.30 -12.90
N GLY A 331 -18.16 -14.19 -12.43
CA GLY A 331 -18.06 -12.93 -13.18
C GLY A 331 -17.18 -13.06 -14.43
N GLU A 332 -16.02 -13.71 -14.31
CA GLU A 332 -15.14 -13.98 -15.46
C GLU A 332 -15.82 -14.89 -16.50
N ARG A 333 -16.56 -15.90 -16.07
CA ARG A 333 -17.30 -16.78 -16.98
C ARG A 333 -18.40 -16.03 -17.76
N ARG A 334 -19.08 -15.07 -17.12
CA ARG A 334 -20.06 -14.19 -17.79
C ARG A 334 -19.40 -13.25 -18.79
N HIS A 335 -18.26 -12.69 -18.44
CA HIS A 335 -17.50 -11.78 -19.33
C HIS A 335 -16.99 -12.54 -20.57
N LYS A 336 -16.38 -13.72 -20.40
CA LYS A 336 -15.97 -14.58 -21.51
C LYS A 336 -17.11 -14.98 -22.43
N LYS A 337 -18.29 -15.33 -21.89
CA LYS A 337 -19.48 -15.65 -22.69
C LYS A 337 -20.01 -14.44 -23.47
N ASN A 338 -19.96 -13.24 -22.91
CA ASN A 338 -20.37 -12.03 -23.62
C ASN A 338 -19.40 -11.63 -24.73
N VAL A 339 -18.09 -11.79 -24.54
CA VAL A 339 -17.08 -11.54 -25.56
C VAL A 339 -17.17 -12.56 -26.71
N GLN A 340 -17.52 -13.81 -26.44
CA GLN A 340 -17.78 -14.83 -27.47
C GLN A 340 -19.06 -14.59 -28.28
N LYS A 341 -20.08 -13.91 -27.70
CA LYS A 341 -21.32 -13.57 -28.42
C LYS A 341 -21.20 -12.33 -29.32
N VAL A 342 -20.14 -11.55 -29.16
CA VAL A 342 -19.87 -10.32 -29.94
C VAL A 342 -18.86 -10.57 -31.07
N LYS A 343 -18.21 -11.74 -31.08
CA LYS A 343 -17.46 -12.27 -32.22
C LYS A 343 -18.35 -13.15 -33.08
#